data_55036fee79a5a04a9917d54ce950e868
#
_entry.id   55036fee79a5a04a9917d54ce950e868
#
_cell.length_a   1.000
_cell.length_b   1.000
_cell.length_c   1.000
_cell.angle_alpha   90.00
_cell.angle_beta   90.00
_cell.angle_gamma   90.00
#
_symmetry.space_group_name_H-M   'P 1'
#
loop_
_entity.id
_entity.type
_entity.pdbx_description
1 polymer ?
#
loop_
_entity_poly.entity_id
_entity_poly.type
_entity_poly.pdbx_seq_one_letter_code
_entity_poly.pdbx_strand_id
1 'polypeptide(L)'
;MPIVAGVDSSTQSVKVVLRDSDSGELIASTSRLHPDGTEIDPQHWWKALSDALVELGSHKISAISIAGQQHGMIALDKDGAVIRDALLWNDTRSDKAAEDLNREIPDIALRTGSQLVASFTASKVRWLADNEKENANKVAAIALPHDWLSWKLSGAKSLETLFTDRSDASGTGYFDSVKNEYCLDILATAIRDSKKVTLPKVVAPNQFGATSIDSIPIAAGAGDNAGAALGLGASLGDLVISLGTSGTAFAVSKSSTHDSSGEVAGFADATGNFLPLACTLNAAKIFNTVARSLSLSFEEFSSLALSAKAGAEGLRMIPHFDGERTPNKPRAKGSFQGITHSNFTKENIARASIEGVIAGMIYAARAVERLGVSYSRILLIGGAAKNSAVQQISADLFGREIHIPAIGEYVADGAAKQAAWALSGMENKPNWSLGEVMTVSPKVRIGGIVENYFELISLS
;
A
#
# COMPACT_ATOMS: atom_id res chain seq x y z
N MET A 1 -14.77 20.62 20.54
CA MET A 1 -14.25 19.26 20.32
C MET A 1 -12.88 19.40 19.69
N PRO A 2 -11.88 18.59 20.07
CA PRO A 2 -10.56 18.66 19.47
C PRO A 2 -10.63 18.24 17.99
N ILE A 3 -9.88 18.94 17.14
CA ILE A 3 -9.78 18.62 15.70
C ILE A 3 -8.43 17.95 15.48
N VAL A 4 -8.43 16.82 14.80
CA VAL A 4 -7.21 16.11 14.41
C VAL A 4 -7.03 16.14 12.89
N ALA A 5 -5.77 16.23 12.47
CA ALA A 5 -5.41 16.19 11.08
C ALA A 5 -4.81 14.82 10.72
N GLY A 6 -5.29 14.25 9.63
CA GLY A 6 -4.69 13.07 9.00
C GLY A 6 -4.19 13.41 7.62
N VAL A 7 -2.97 13.01 7.33
CA VAL A 7 -2.29 13.24 6.06
C VAL A 7 -2.06 11.90 5.35
N ASP A 8 -2.39 11.84 4.07
CA ASP A 8 -1.96 10.80 3.13
C ASP A 8 -1.00 11.42 2.12
N SER A 9 0.29 11.09 2.21
CA SER A 9 1.30 11.47 1.22
C SER A 9 1.57 10.29 0.29
N SER A 10 0.66 10.08 -0.65
CA SER A 10 0.74 9.02 -1.66
C SER A 10 1.67 9.41 -2.82
N THR A 11 1.82 8.53 -3.81
CA THR A 11 2.71 8.77 -4.97
C THR A 11 2.29 9.99 -5.78
N GLN A 12 0.98 10.19 -6.02
CA GLN A 12 0.46 11.19 -6.95
C GLN A 12 -0.03 12.48 -6.27
N SER A 13 -0.26 12.46 -4.97
CA SER A 13 -0.83 13.61 -4.25
C SER A 13 -0.61 13.51 -2.75
N VAL A 14 -0.66 14.65 -2.08
CA VAL A 14 -0.96 14.71 -0.65
C VAL A 14 -2.44 15.03 -0.47
N LYS A 15 -3.08 14.36 0.48
CA LYS A 15 -4.44 14.64 0.95
C LYS A 15 -4.40 14.90 2.44
N VAL A 16 -5.13 15.89 2.88
CA VAL A 16 -5.27 16.23 4.29
C VAL A 16 -6.74 16.25 4.65
N VAL A 17 -7.10 15.51 5.69
CA VAL A 17 -8.44 15.53 6.27
C VAL A 17 -8.39 16.09 7.68
N LEU A 18 -9.37 16.92 8.04
CA LEU A 18 -9.61 17.34 9.41
C LEU A 18 -10.86 16.63 9.93
N ARG A 19 -10.71 15.97 11.07
CA ARG A 19 -11.78 15.22 11.68
C ARG A 19 -11.97 15.62 13.14
N ASP A 20 -13.19 15.52 13.61
CA ASP A 20 -13.50 15.54 15.03
C ASP A 20 -12.85 14.32 15.72
N SER A 21 -12.12 14.53 16.80
CA SER A 21 -11.36 13.44 17.45
C SER A 21 -12.23 12.38 18.09
N ASP A 22 -13.45 12.74 18.50
CA ASP A 22 -14.33 11.85 19.26
C ASP A 22 -15.25 11.06 18.32
N SER A 23 -15.91 11.75 17.42
CA SER A 23 -16.90 11.15 16.49
C SER A 23 -16.29 10.62 15.19
N GLY A 24 -15.13 11.17 14.77
CA GLY A 24 -14.54 10.93 13.46
C GLY A 24 -15.26 11.67 12.31
N GLU A 25 -16.16 12.59 12.61
CA GLU A 25 -16.86 13.39 11.59
C GLU A 25 -15.87 14.22 10.77
N LEU A 26 -16.04 14.22 9.44
CA LEU A 26 -15.23 15.02 8.53
C LEU A 26 -15.59 16.49 8.63
N ILE A 27 -14.63 17.33 8.99
CA ILE A 27 -14.81 18.78 9.13
C ILE A 27 -14.38 19.50 7.85
N ALA A 28 -13.21 19.14 7.32
CA ALA A 28 -12.65 19.71 6.09
C ALA A 28 -11.66 18.75 5.44
N SER A 29 -11.40 18.95 4.16
CA SER A 29 -10.35 18.21 3.43
C SER A 29 -9.80 19.05 2.29
N THR A 30 -8.55 18.77 1.93
CA THR A 30 -7.90 19.36 0.74
C THR A 30 -6.91 18.38 0.14
N SER A 31 -6.48 18.64 -1.09
CA SER A 31 -5.44 17.84 -1.74
C SER A 31 -4.54 18.71 -2.63
N ARG A 32 -3.30 18.25 -2.81
CA ARG A 32 -2.32 18.83 -3.75
C ARG A 32 -1.63 17.73 -4.52
N LEU A 33 -1.40 17.94 -5.80
CA LEU A 33 -0.71 16.96 -6.64
C LEU A 33 0.78 16.95 -6.35
N HIS A 34 1.37 15.76 -6.50
CA HIS A 34 2.81 15.55 -6.58
C HIS A 34 3.24 15.44 -8.05
N PRO A 35 4.50 15.74 -8.38
CA PRO A 35 5.04 15.44 -9.69
C PRO A 35 5.00 13.93 -9.99
N ASP A 36 4.78 13.59 -11.26
CA ASP A 36 4.90 12.20 -11.71
C ASP A 36 6.36 11.76 -11.76
N GLY A 37 6.62 10.49 -11.45
CA GLY A 37 7.97 9.92 -11.54
C GLY A 37 8.17 8.71 -10.64
N THR A 38 9.37 8.15 -10.73
CA THR A 38 9.86 7.08 -9.84
C THR A 38 11.01 7.58 -8.97
N GLU A 39 11.45 8.82 -9.19
CA GLU A 39 12.52 9.52 -8.49
C GLU A 39 12.09 10.99 -8.35
N ILE A 40 12.01 11.51 -7.12
CA ILE A 40 11.39 12.82 -6.83
C ILE A 40 12.18 13.53 -5.72
N ASP A 41 12.42 14.85 -5.89
CA ASP A 41 12.90 15.68 -4.79
C ASP A 41 11.85 15.73 -3.67
N PRO A 42 12.17 15.27 -2.45
CA PRO A 42 11.24 15.31 -1.32
C PRO A 42 10.68 16.70 -0.98
N GLN A 43 11.34 17.78 -1.42
CA GLN A 43 10.84 19.14 -1.22
C GLN A 43 9.48 19.38 -1.92
N HIS A 44 9.17 18.64 -2.99
CA HIS A 44 7.85 18.71 -3.61
C HIS A 44 6.75 18.21 -2.67
N TRP A 45 7.01 17.14 -1.91
CA TRP A 45 6.06 16.63 -0.91
C TRP A 45 5.89 17.62 0.24
N TRP A 46 7.01 18.20 0.71
CA TRP A 46 6.95 19.21 1.77
C TRP A 46 6.17 20.43 1.35
N LYS A 47 6.41 20.94 0.12
CA LYS A 47 5.66 22.07 -0.41
C LYS A 47 4.17 21.75 -0.53
N ALA A 48 3.81 20.61 -1.10
CA ALA A 48 2.43 20.19 -1.25
C ALA A 48 1.71 20.07 0.10
N LEU A 49 2.36 19.46 1.11
CA LEU A 49 1.81 19.36 2.47
C LEU A 49 1.67 20.74 3.11
N SER A 50 2.68 21.59 3.01
CA SER A 50 2.64 22.95 3.59
C SER A 50 1.52 23.78 2.97
N ASP A 51 1.38 23.75 1.63
CA ASP A 51 0.31 24.47 0.93
C ASP A 51 -1.09 23.95 1.35
N ALA A 52 -1.24 22.64 1.55
CA ALA A 52 -2.48 22.03 2.02
C ALA A 52 -2.82 22.44 3.47
N LEU A 53 -1.83 22.46 4.36
CA LEU A 53 -2.03 22.88 5.76
C LEU A 53 -2.35 24.38 5.85
N VAL A 54 -1.73 25.23 5.03
CA VAL A 54 -2.04 26.66 4.96
C VAL A 54 -3.49 26.89 4.55
N GLU A 55 -4.02 26.16 3.58
CA GLU A 55 -5.44 26.27 3.16
C GLU A 55 -6.40 25.90 4.30
N LEU A 56 -6.05 24.94 5.14
CA LEU A 56 -6.84 24.50 6.29
C LEU A 56 -6.59 25.33 7.56
N GLY A 57 -5.72 26.32 7.49
CA GLY A 57 -5.16 27.08 8.62
C GLY A 57 -6.16 27.86 9.49
N SER A 58 -7.46 27.97 9.11
CA SER A 58 -8.51 28.54 9.95
C SER A 58 -8.94 27.64 11.11
N HIS A 59 -8.51 26.37 11.12
CA HIS A 59 -8.88 25.36 12.11
C HIS A 59 -7.76 25.17 13.14
N LYS A 60 -8.12 25.13 14.44
CA LYS A 60 -7.18 24.82 15.50
C LYS A 60 -6.97 23.31 15.57
N ILE A 61 -5.88 22.82 14.97
CA ILE A 61 -5.52 21.40 14.98
C ILE A 61 -4.91 21.06 16.34
N SER A 62 -5.41 20.00 16.98
CA SER A 62 -4.98 19.51 18.31
C SER A 62 -3.90 18.43 18.22
N ALA A 63 -3.87 17.64 17.15
CA ALA A 63 -2.83 16.67 16.83
C ALA A 63 -2.85 16.36 15.32
N ILE A 64 -1.71 15.91 14.79
CA ILE A 64 -1.55 15.53 13.37
C ILE A 64 -0.82 14.19 13.28
N SER A 65 -1.16 13.40 12.25
CA SER A 65 -0.42 12.20 11.88
C SER A 65 -0.27 12.14 10.36
N ILE A 66 0.84 11.58 9.90
CA ILE A 66 1.16 11.45 8.47
C ILE A 66 1.26 9.96 8.13
N ALA A 67 0.45 9.50 7.19
CA ALA A 67 0.66 8.24 6.50
C ALA A 67 1.28 8.54 5.12
N GLY A 68 2.14 7.64 4.63
CA GLY A 68 2.84 7.87 3.38
C GLY A 68 3.10 6.60 2.59
N GLN A 69 3.42 6.78 1.31
CA GLN A 69 3.87 5.70 0.45
C GLN A 69 5.06 4.98 1.07
N GLN A 70 5.01 3.64 1.11
CA GLN A 70 6.06 2.83 1.70
C GLN A 70 7.33 2.76 0.84
N HIS A 71 8.44 2.32 1.45
CA HIS A 71 9.70 1.94 0.79
C HIS A 71 10.52 3.07 0.18
N GLY A 72 10.00 4.27 0.01
CA GLY A 72 10.71 5.40 -0.56
C GLY A 72 12.02 5.66 0.21
N MET A 73 13.17 5.72 -0.49
CA MET A 73 14.46 5.96 0.15
C MET A 73 14.83 7.44 0.09
N ILE A 74 14.88 8.09 1.25
CA ILE A 74 15.45 9.43 1.40
C ILE A 74 16.78 9.31 2.13
N ALA A 75 17.87 9.61 1.43
CA ALA A 75 19.22 9.59 1.98
C ALA A 75 19.60 11.01 2.43
N LEU A 76 19.97 11.16 3.70
CA LEU A 76 20.34 12.43 4.32
C LEU A 76 21.84 12.44 4.68
N ASP A 77 22.48 13.59 4.50
CA ASP A 77 23.84 13.82 4.98
C ASP A 77 23.84 14.20 6.48
N LYS A 78 25.04 14.44 7.02
CA LYS A 78 25.25 14.77 8.44
C LYS A 78 24.55 16.06 8.90
N ASP A 79 24.23 16.95 7.98
CA ASP A 79 23.56 18.23 8.22
C ASP A 79 22.04 18.14 8.00
N GLY A 80 21.54 16.94 7.60
CA GLY A 80 20.14 16.67 7.32
C GLY A 80 19.69 17.13 5.92
N ALA A 81 20.64 17.46 5.04
CA ALA A 81 20.31 17.77 3.65
C ALA A 81 20.07 16.48 2.84
N VAL A 82 19.13 16.55 1.92
CA VAL A 82 18.81 15.46 1.00
C VAL A 82 19.98 15.30 0.03
N ILE A 83 20.61 14.13 -0.03
CA ILE A 83 21.81 13.85 -0.85
C ILE A 83 21.45 13.75 -2.32
N ARG A 84 20.26 13.20 -2.61
CA ARG A 84 19.75 12.99 -3.96
C ARG A 84 18.24 12.85 -3.92
N ASP A 85 17.56 12.95 -5.06
CA ASP A 85 16.12 12.69 -5.17
C ASP A 85 15.75 11.30 -4.63
N ALA A 86 14.61 11.21 -3.95
CA ALA A 86 14.15 9.97 -3.35
C ALA A 86 13.75 8.95 -4.41
N LEU A 87 14.23 7.72 -4.26
CA LEU A 87 13.78 6.59 -5.09
C LEU A 87 12.49 6.02 -4.52
N LEU A 88 11.42 6.01 -5.33
CA LEU A 88 10.09 5.58 -4.90
C LEU A 88 9.92 4.05 -4.97
N TRP A 89 8.81 3.57 -4.43
CA TRP A 89 8.48 2.14 -4.41
C TRP A 89 8.34 1.52 -5.81
N ASN A 90 7.94 2.31 -6.81
CA ASN A 90 7.75 1.89 -8.20
C ASN A 90 9.01 2.04 -9.08
N ASP A 91 10.15 2.41 -8.49
CA ASP A 91 11.43 2.44 -9.19
C ASP A 91 12.04 1.03 -9.22
N THR A 92 12.37 0.55 -10.42
CA THR A 92 12.85 -0.83 -10.64
C THR A 92 14.37 -0.93 -10.81
N ARG A 93 15.12 0.19 -10.77
CA ARG A 93 16.59 0.18 -10.99
C ARG A 93 17.35 -0.69 -9.97
N SER A 94 16.78 -0.97 -8.82
CA SER A 94 17.36 -1.78 -7.75
C SER A 94 17.01 -3.27 -7.81
N ASP A 95 16.45 -3.79 -8.91
CA ASP A 95 16.12 -5.21 -9.07
C ASP A 95 17.35 -6.10 -8.84
N LYS A 96 18.47 -5.79 -9.50
CA LYS A 96 19.72 -6.55 -9.32
C LYS A 96 20.24 -6.50 -7.88
N ALA A 97 20.12 -5.34 -7.22
CA ALA A 97 20.50 -5.18 -5.83
C ALA A 97 19.65 -6.04 -4.88
N ALA A 98 18.33 -6.16 -5.17
CA ALA A 98 17.45 -7.05 -4.43
C ALA A 98 17.84 -8.52 -4.58
N GLU A 99 18.10 -8.99 -5.81
CA GLU A 99 18.58 -10.34 -6.07
C GLU A 99 19.87 -10.66 -5.32
N ASP A 100 20.84 -9.72 -5.35
CA ASP A 100 22.13 -9.88 -4.69
C ASP A 100 21.98 -9.96 -3.17
N LEU A 101 21.15 -9.08 -2.55
CA LEU A 101 20.87 -9.13 -1.13
C LEU A 101 20.17 -10.44 -0.70
N ASN A 102 19.18 -10.90 -1.47
CA ASN A 102 18.51 -12.18 -1.19
C ASN A 102 19.47 -13.37 -1.25
N ARG A 103 20.47 -13.33 -2.14
CA ARG A 103 21.50 -14.35 -2.24
C ARG A 103 22.54 -14.26 -1.10
N GLU A 104 22.92 -13.04 -0.73
CA GLU A 104 23.91 -12.79 0.34
C GLU A 104 23.31 -13.05 1.74
N ILE A 105 22.00 -12.89 1.90
CA ILE A 105 21.24 -13.07 3.17
C ILE A 105 20.06 -14.01 2.93
N PRO A 106 20.28 -15.35 2.84
CA PRO A 106 19.26 -16.29 2.45
C PRO A 106 18.07 -16.39 3.43
N ASP A 107 18.26 -15.98 4.69
CA ASP A 107 17.24 -15.97 5.74
C ASP A 107 16.51 -14.62 5.89
N ILE A 108 16.66 -13.70 4.90
CA ILE A 108 16.13 -12.33 5.00
C ILE A 108 14.61 -12.33 5.17
N ALA A 109 13.88 -13.17 4.44
CA ALA A 109 12.44 -13.28 4.57
C ALA A 109 12.02 -13.79 5.96
N LEU A 110 12.77 -14.71 6.55
CA LEU A 110 12.52 -15.21 7.91
C LEU A 110 12.71 -14.10 8.95
N ARG A 111 13.70 -13.23 8.75
CA ARG A 111 14.08 -12.17 9.70
C ARG A 111 13.21 -10.93 9.58
N THR A 112 12.83 -10.55 8.36
CA THR A 112 12.13 -9.28 8.08
C THR A 112 10.67 -9.46 7.66
N GLY A 113 10.22 -10.71 7.48
CA GLY A 113 8.89 -11.03 6.97
C GLY A 113 8.78 -11.01 5.45
N SER A 114 9.80 -10.54 4.72
CA SER A 114 9.68 -10.29 3.28
C SER A 114 10.93 -10.67 2.51
N GLN A 115 10.74 -11.31 1.37
CA GLN A 115 11.76 -11.41 0.34
C GLN A 115 11.95 -10.05 -0.33
N LEU A 116 13.17 -9.60 -0.55
CA LEU A 116 13.41 -8.30 -1.15
C LEU A 116 13.09 -8.29 -2.65
N VAL A 117 12.52 -7.18 -3.07
CA VAL A 117 12.35 -6.80 -4.49
C VAL A 117 12.83 -5.35 -4.66
N ALA A 118 12.85 -4.82 -5.88
CA ALA A 118 13.32 -3.46 -6.15
C ALA A 118 12.66 -2.38 -5.28
N SER A 119 11.40 -2.56 -4.93
CA SER A 119 10.65 -1.56 -4.16
C SER A 119 11.18 -1.34 -2.74
N PHE A 120 11.82 -2.32 -2.10
CA PHE A 120 12.28 -2.19 -0.72
C PHE A 120 13.43 -1.19 -0.55
N THR A 121 13.44 -0.49 0.57
CA THR A 121 14.49 0.50 0.91
C THR A 121 15.88 -0.13 0.92
N ALA A 122 16.04 -1.34 1.49
CA ALA A 122 17.31 -2.08 1.49
C ALA A 122 17.89 -2.26 0.08
N SER A 123 17.03 -2.57 -0.90
CA SER A 123 17.44 -2.74 -2.30
C SER A 123 17.94 -1.43 -2.90
N LYS A 124 17.30 -0.31 -2.58
CA LYS A 124 17.70 1.03 -3.03
C LYS A 124 19.00 1.49 -2.37
N VAL A 125 19.18 1.19 -1.08
CA VAL A 125 20.43 1.45 -0.36
C VAL A 125 21.59 0.68 -0.99
N ARG A 126 21.38 -0.59 -1.34
CA ARG A 126 22.38 -1.39 -2.02
C ARG A 126 22.69 -0.85 -3.41
N TRP A 127 21.67 -0.48 -4.17
CA TRP A 127 21.85 0.14 -5.47
C TRP A 127 22.67 1.45 -5.36
N LEU A 128 22.37 2.29 -4.37
CA LEU A 128 23.10 3.53 -4.10
C LEU A 128 24.58 3.24 -3.82
N ALA A 129 24.87 2.26 -2.96
CA ALA A 129 26.25 1.86 -2.63
C ALA A 129 27.03 1.33 -3.83
N ASP A 130 26.36 0.60 -4.73
CA ASP A 130 26.98 0.01 -5.91
C ASP A 130 27.20 1.01 -7.04
N ASN A 131 26.29 1.99 -7.22
CA ASN A 131 26.26 2.86 -8.39
C ASN A 131 26.62 4.33 -8.11
N GLU A 132 26.42 4.82 -6.88
CA GLU A 132 26.66 6.22 -6.50
C GLU A 132 27.53 6.31 -5.23
N LYS A 133 28.76 5.82 -5.31
CA LYS A 133 29.67 5.70 -4.15
C LYS A 133 29.90 7.02 -3.41
N GLU A 134 29.99 8.14 -4.13
CA GLU A 134 30.18 9.46 -3.51
C GLU A 134 28.95 9.85 -2.67
N ASN A 135 27.75 9.58 -3.15
CA ASN A 135 26.51 9.80 -2.42
C ASN A 135 26.39 8.83 -1.25
N ALA A 136 26.68 7.54 -1.46
CA ALA A 136 26.66 6.53 -0.40
C ALA A 136 27.61 6.90 0.76
N ASN A 137 28.78 7.46 0.47
CA ASN A 137 29.74 7.89 1.49
C ASN A 137 29.23 9.06 2.35
N LYS A 138 28.32 9.89 1.82
CA LYS A 138 27.73 11.04 2.54
C LYS A 138 26.55 10.63 3.44
N VAL A 139 25.96 9.43 3.23
CA VAL A 139 24.77 9.00 3.97
C VAL A 139 25.07 8.97 5.47
N ALA A 140 24.37 9.80 6.22
CA ALA A 140 24.37 9.84 7.68
C ALA A 140 23.05 9.34 8.28
N ALA A 141 21.94 9.49 7.54
CA ALA A 141 20.65 8.93 7.92
C ALA A 141 19.86 8.45 6.69
N ILE A 142 18.94 7.52 6.92
CA ILE A 142 17.95 7.05 5.93
C ILE A 142 16.57 7.21 6.56
N ALA A 143 15.65 7.83 5.82
CA ALA A 143 14.27 8.03 6.21
C ALA A 143 13.33 7.58 5.09
N LEU A 144 12.10 7.23 5.47
CA LEU A 144 11.00 6.99 4.55
C LEU A 144 10.20 8.29 4.32
N PRO A 145 9.30 8.37 3.32
CA PRO A 145 8.59 9.59 3.03
C PRO A 145 7.83 10.19 4.21
N HIS A 146 7.09 9.37 5.00
CA HIS A 146 6.33 9.90 6.12
C HIS A 146 7.25 10.29 7.30
N ASP A 147 8.37 9.57 7.52
CA ASP A 147 9.36 9.92 8.54
C ASP A 147 9.94 11.31 8.27
N TRP A 148 10.36 11.53 7.03
CA TRP A 148 10.97 12.78 6.61
C TRP A 148 9.99 13.95 6.66
N LEU A 149 8.73 13.74 6.23
CA LEU A 149 7.68 14.78 6.33
C LEU A 149 7.37 15.13 7.78
N SER A 150 7.25 14.13 8.65
CA SER A 150 7.03 14.30 10.08
C SER A 150 8.21 15.05 10.74
N TRP A 151 9.43 14.69 10.37
CA TRP A 151 10.64 15.35 10.82
C TRP A 151 10.73 16.81 10.33
N LYS A 152 10.40 17.07 9.06
CA LYS A 152 10.30 18.45 8.52
C LYS A 152 9.28 19.27 9.28
N LEU A 153 8.11 18.70 9.56
CA LEU A 153 7.04 19.38 10.33
C LEU A 153 7.48 19.72 11.76
N SER A 154 8.35 18.89 12.36
CA SER A 154 8.93 19.16 13.70
C SER A 154 10.06 20.19 13.70
N GLY A 155 10.43 20.73 12.54
CA GLY A 155 11.49 21.73 12.40
C GLY A 155 12.87 21.17 12.05
N ALA A 156 13.00 19.86 11.82
CA ALA A 156 14.19 19.17 11.30
C ALA A 156 15.50 19.54 12.04
N LYS A 157 15.47 19.60 13.38
CA LYS A 157 16.54 20.15 14.22
C LYS A 157 17.80 19.26 14.29
N SER A 158 17.62 17.92 14.23
CA SER A 158 18.70 16.95 14.35
C SER A 158 18.25 15.62 13.75
N LEU A 159 19.17 14.86 13.15
CA LEU A 159 18.91 13.51 12.65
C LEU A 159 18.43 12.55 13.77
N GLU A 160 18.88 12.77 15.01
CA GLU A 160 18.46 11.98 16.17
C GLU A 160 16.98 12.16 16.55
N THR A 161 16.31 13.17 15.98
CA THR A 161 14.86 13.41 16.17
C THR A 161 13.99 12.77 15.10
N LEU A 162 14.58 12.06 14.13
CA LEU A 162 13.85 11.25 13.17
C LEU A 162 13.05 10.16 13.91
N PHE A 163 11.80 10.00 13.52
CA PHE A 163 10.96 8.93 14.05
C PHE A 163 10.09 8.32 12.94
N THR A 164 9.63 7.12 13.20
CA THR A 164 8.81 6.31 12.30
C THR A 164 7.82 5.49 13.13
N ASP A 165 6.93 4.82 12.42
CA ASP A 165 6.11 3.78 13.00
C ASP A 165 6.60 2.37 12.60
N ARG A 166 6.02 1.38 13.23
CA ARG A 166 6.34 -0.02 13.02
C ARG A 166 5.92 -0.52 11.63
N SER A 167 4.80 -0.02 11.09
CA SER A 167 4.28 -0.47 9.79
C SER A 167 5.18 -0.04 8.65
N ASP A 168 5.63 1.21 8.65
CA ASP A 168 6.52 1.71 7.60
C ASP A 168 7.94 1.18 7.78
N ALA A 169 8.45 1.08 9.01
CA ALA A 169 9.73 0.45 9.29
C ALA A 169 9.81 -1.00 8.73
N SER A 170 8.71 -1.77 8.79
CA SER A 170 8.64 -3.13 8.23
C SER A 170 8.80 -3.15 6.71
N GLY A 171 8.54 -2.05 6.02
CA GLY A 171 8.74 -1.87 4.58
C GLY A 171 10.19 -1.58 4.18
N THR A 172 11.12 -1.42 5.13
CA THR A 172 12.52 -1.12 4.82
C THR A 172 13.30 -2.30 4.28
N GLY A 173 12.94 -3.54 4.68
CA GLY A 173 13.69 -4.75 4.38
C GLY A 173 14.90 -4.98 5.30
N TYR A 174 15.07 -4.16 6.33
CA TYR A 174 16.04 -4.33 7.41
C TYR A 174 15.42 -4.08 8.80
N PHE A 175 14.17 -4.45 8.98
CA PHE A 175 13.45 -4.35 10.25
C PHE A 175 12.76 -5.68 10.59
N ASP A 176 13.00 -6.18 11.81
CA ASP A 176 12.32 -7.35 12.37
C ASP A 176 11.05 -6.89 13.07
N SER A 177 9.89 -7.07 12.41
CA SER A 177 8.60 -6.63 12.94
C SER A 177 8.11 -7.45 14.14
N VAL A 178 8.70 -8.63 14.40
CA VAL A 178 8.39 -9.47 15.57
C VAL A 178 9.12 -8.95 16.79
N LYS A 179 10.43 -8.68 16.67
CA LYS A 179 11.24 -8.12 17.74
C LYS A 179 11.07 -6.62 17.89
N ASN A 180 10.52 -5.96 16.88
CA ASN A 180 10.41 -4.50 16.80
C ASN A 180 11.77 -3.80 16.82
N GLU A 181 12.74 -4.35 16.07
CA GLU A 181 14.15 -3.92 16.06
C GLU A 181 14.69 -3.87 14.62
N TYR A 182 15.63 -2.94 14.38
CA TYR A 182 16.36 -2.89 13.12
C TYR A 182 17.43 -3.98 13.05
N CYS A 183 17.51 -4.66 11.90
CA CYS A 183 18.55 -5.62 11.57
C CYS A 183 19.76 -4.86 10.98
N LEU A 184 20.62 -4.33 11.85
CA LEU A 184 21.74 -3.45 11.44
C LEU A 184 22.76 -4.15 10.55
N ASP A 185 22.92 -5.47 10.67
CA ASP A 185 23.77 -6.27 9.80
C ASP A 185 23.24 -6.34 8.35
N ILE A 186 21.91 -6.41 8.18
CA ILE A 186 21.27 -6.31 6.85
C ILE A 186 21.53 -4.93 6.24
N LEU A 187 21.35 -3.86 7.02
CA LEU A 187 21.65 -2.51 6.56
C LEU A 187 23.12 -2.33 6.21
N ALA A 188 24.05 -2.83 7.04
CA ALA A 188 25.48 -2.79 6.77
C ALA A 188 25.85 -3.53 5.47
N THR A 189 25.24 -4.68 5.23
CA THR A 189 25.40 -5.42 3.97
C THR A 189 24.82 -4.64 2.79
N ALA A 190 23.68 -3.99 2.96
CA ALA A 190 23.03 -3.18 1.91
C ALA A 190 23.90 -1.95 1.55
N ILE A 191 24.36 -1.18 2.52
CA ILE A 191 25.19 0.02 2.28
C ILE A 191 26.66 -0.31 1.98
N ARG A 192 27.08 -1.58 2.07
CA ARG A 192 28.46 -2.05 1.91
C ARG A 192 29.46 -1.35 2.85
N ASP A 193 28.99 -0.95 4.02
CA ASP A 193 29.78 -0.23 5.01
C ASP A 193 29.26 -0.56 6.42
N SER A 194 30.18 -0.64 7.38
CA SER A 194 29.83 -0.80 8.80
C SER A 194 29.67 0.54 9.54
N LYS A 195 29.69 1.68 8.80
CA LYS A 195 29.48 3.00 9.41
C LYS A 195 28.11 3.08 10.08
N LYS A 196 28.06 3.85 11.16
CA LYS A 196 26.78 4.15 11.82
C LYS A 196 25.91 5.03 10.91
N VAL A 197 24.74 4.54 10.55
CA VAL A 197 23.68 5.29 9.88
C VAL A 197 22.57 5.51 10.87
N THR A 198 22.12 6.75 11.04
CA THR A 198 20.97 7.08 11.91
C THR A 198 19.70 6.58 11.23
N LEU A 199 18.90 5.82 11.98
CA LEU A 199 17.58 5.34 11.57
C LEU A 199 16.51 5.98 12.43
N PRO A 200 15.30 6.21 11.91
CA PRO A 200 14.20 6.78 12.68
C PRO A 200 13.84 5.92 13.87
N LYS A 201 13.58 6.56 15.03
CA LYS A 201 13.12 5.85 16.23
C LYS A 201 11.69 5.35 16.02
N VAL A 202 11.45 4.05 16.23
CA VAL A 202 10.11 3.48 16.15
C VAL A 202 9.27 3.94 17.34
N VAL A 203 8.12 4.55 17.04
CA VAL A 203 7.16 5.09 18.04
C VAL A 203 5.95 4.17 18.12
N ALA A 204 5.40 3.99 19.32
CA ALA A 204 4.21 3.18 19.51
C ALA A 204 2.96 3.81 18.83
N PRO A 205 1.99 3.02 18.40
CA PRO A 205 0.83 3.48 17.59
C PRO A 205 0.02 4.63 18.22
N ASN A 206 -0.06 4.68 19.55
CA ASN A 206 -0.82 5.64 20.32
C ASN A 206 0.06 6.71 21.00
N GLN A 207 1.24 6.97 20.48
CA GLN A 207 2.17 7.94 21.03
C GLN A 207 2.52 9.03 20.02
N PHE A 208 3.00 10.15 20.56
CA PHE A 208 3.59 11.23 19.77
C PHE A 208 5.09 11.00 19.58
N GLY A 209 5.57 11.17 18.34
CA GLY A 209 7.00 11.12 18.01
C GLY A 209 7.69 12.46 18.19
N ALA A 210 6.97 13.56 17.95
CA ALA A 210 7.49 14.92 18.06
C ALA A 210 6.36 15.94 18.27
N THR A 211 6.75 17.21 18.28
CA THR A 211 5.85 18.38 18.24
C THR A 211 6.28 19.27 17.07
N SER A 212 5.34 19.76 16.30
CA SER A 212 5.59 20.67 15.18
C SER A 212 6.13 22.02 15.64
N ILE A 213 6.65 22.81 14.70
CA ILE A 213 7.06 24.20 14.96
C ILE A 213 5.91 25.06 15.50
N ASP A 214 4.66 24.75 15.14
CA ASP A 214 3.44 25.42 15.60
C ASP A 214 2.87 24.81 16.87
N SER A 215 3.66 24.01 17.60
CA SER A 215 3.28 23.34 18.85
C SER A 215 2.14 22.30 18.72
N ILE A 216 1.93 21.72 17.51
CA ILE A 216 0.97 20.65 17.28
C ILE A 216 1.68 19.31 17.50
N PRO A 217 1.19 18.44 18.40
CA PRO A 217 1.74 17.09 18.58
C PRO A 217 1.62 16.25 17.30
N ILE A 218 2.71 15.55 16.93
CA ILE A 218 2.79 14.70 15.73
C ILE A 218 2.79 13.24 16.17
N ALA A 219 1.79 12.48 15.79
CA ALA A 219 1.67 11.06 16.12
C ALA A 219 2.63 10.19 15.27
N ALA A 220 2.71 8.91 15.60
CA ALA A 220 3.70 7.97 15.05
C ALA A 220 3.75 7.90 13.52
N GLY A 221 2.61 8.08 12.84
CA GLY A 221 2.51 7.90 11.39
C GLY A 221 2.19 6.46 11.00
N ALA A 222 2.18 6.18 9.70
CA ALA A 222 1.99 4.82 9.17
C ALA A 222 2.43 4.72 7.69
N GLY A 223 2.74 3.51 7.23
CA GLY A 223 2.70 3.21 5.80
C GLY A 223 1.27 3.29 5.26
N ASP A 224 1.10 3.60 3.97
CA ASP A 224 -0.21 3.85 3.35
C ASP A 224 -1.23 2.70 3.52
N ASN A 225 -0.80 1.44 3.30
CA ASN A 225 -1.69 0.29 3.46
C ASN A 225 -2.10 0.06 4.92
N ALA A 226 -1.21 0.30 5.88
CA ALA A 226 -1.50 0.24 7.31
C ALA A 226 -2.41 1.40 7.74
N GLY A 227 -2.19 2.59 7.20
CA GLY A 227 -3.09 3.74 7.33
C GLY A 227 -4.48 3.42 6.81
N ALA A 228 -4.59 2.85 5.60
CA ALA A 228 -5.87 2.43 5.04
C ALA A 228 -6.58 1.38 5.92
N ALA A 229 -5.86 0.37 6.42
CA ALA A 229 -6.43 -0.62 7.33
C ALA A 229 -7.00 0.02 8.61
N LEU A 230 -6.25 0.96 9.20
CA LEU A 230 -6.69 1.68 10.40
C LEU A 230 -7.90 2.58 10.13
N GLY A 231 -7.92 3.29 9.01
CA GLY A 231 -9.05 4.14 8.58
C GLY A 231 -10.31 3.33 8.34
N LEU A 232 -10.20 2.21 7.65
CA LEU A 232 -11.27 1.24 7.45
C LEU A 232 -11.76 0.57 8.75
N GLY A 233 -11.03 0.73 9.85
CA GLY A 233 -11.31 -0.03 11.06
C GLY A 233 -11.13 -1.54 10.87
N ALA A 234 -10.30 -1.94 9.92
CA ALA A 234 -10.01 -3.35 9.67
C ALA A 234 -9.48 -4.04 10.94
N SER A 235 -9.91 -5.25 11.15
CA SER A 235 -9.66 -6.05 12.34
C SER A 235 -9.30 -7.49 11.97
N LEU A 236 -8.98 -8.29 12.97
CA LEU A 236 -8.72 -9.72 12.76
C LEU A 236 -9.92 -10.38 12.07
N GLY A 237 -9.63 -11.12 11.01
CA GLY A 237 -10.64 -11.76 10.20
C GLY A 237 -11.14 -10.93 9.01
N ASP A 238 -10.58 -9.74 8.77
CA ASP A 238 -10.86 -8.93 7.61
C ASP A 238 -9.76 -9.11 6.55
N LEU A 239 -10.20 -9.35 5.32
CA LEU A 239 -9.40 -9.23 4.09
C LEU A 239 -9.80 -7.95 3.37
N VAL A 240 -8.87 -7.11 3.05
CA VAL A 240 -9.08 -5.92 2.23
C VAL A 240 -8.57 -6.19 0.82
N ILE A 241 -9.43 -6.02 -0.16
CA ILE A 241 -9.10 -6.01 -1.59
C ILE A 241 -9.19 -4.57 -2.08
N SER A 242 -8.05 -4.01 -2.42
CA SER A 242 -7.97 -2.64 -2.96
C SER A 242 -7.73 -2.69 -4.46
N LEU A 243 -8.64 -2.10 -5.24
CA LEU A 243 -8.58 -2.05 -6.71
C LEU A 243 -8.34 -0.61 -7.17
N GLY A 244 -7.09 -0.20 -7.12
CA GLY A 244 -6.57 1.01 -7.73
C GLY A 244 -6.00 0.73 -9.13
N THR A 245 -5.03 1.53 -9.58
CA THR A 245 -4.25 1.26 -10.81
C THR A 245 -3.61 -0.12 -10.75
N SER A 246 -2.96 -0.43 -9.64
CA SER A 246 -2.55 -1.77 -9.18
C SER A 246 -3.54 -2.30 -8.15
N GLY A 247 -3.40 -3.59 -7.77
CA GLY A 247 -4.24 -4.20 -6.75
C GLY A 247 -3.44 -4.61 -5.52
N THR A 248 -4.06 -4.56 -4.33
CA THR A 248 -3.50 -5.16 -3.12
C THR A 248 -4.54 -6.02 -2.43
N ALA A 249 -4.08 -7.16 -1.89
CA ALA A 249 -4.84 -8.01 -0.98
C ALA A 249 -4.08 -8.07 0.34
N PHE A 250 -4.65 -7.56 1.42
CA PHE A 250 -4.02 -7.60 2.73
C PHE A 250 -5.02 -7.95 3.83
N ALA A 251 -4.53 -8.54 4.90
CA ALA A 251 -5.37 -8.94 6.02
C ALA A 251 -4.70 -8.58 7.34
N VAL A 252 -5.51 -8.25 8.36
CA VAL A 252 -4.99 -8.06 9.72
C VAL A 252 -4.76 -9.42 10.37
N SER A 253 -3.55 -9.67 10.84
CA SER A 253 -3.12 -10.93 11.45
C SER A 253 -2.47 -10.70 12.82
N LYS A 254 -2.69 -11.63 13.76
CA LYS A 254 -1.95 -11.65 15.03
C LYS A 254 -0.54 -12.20 14.90
N SER A 255 -0.30 -13.00 13.87
CA SER A 255 0.98 -13.67 13.66
C SER A 255 1.68 -13.04 12.45
N SER A 256 3.00 -12.92 12.56
CA SER A 256 3.86 -12.57 11.44
C SER A 256 3.79 -13.62 10.34
N THR A 257 4.05 -13.20 9.12
CA THR A 257 4.19 -14.10 7.97
C THR A 257 5.59 -13.96 7.37
N HIS A 258 6.10 -15.06 6.81
CA HIS A 258 7.45 -15.16 6.25
C HIS A 258 7.37 -15.95 4.95
N ASP A 259 7.22 -15.24 3.84
CA ASP A 259 7.10 -15.84 2.52
C ASP A 259 8.42 -15.78 1.75
N SER A 260 9.07 -16.92 1.59
CA SER A 260 10.30 -17.05 0.80
C SER A 260 10.06 -17.02 -0.72
N SER A 261 8.81 -17.16 -1.18
CA SER A 261 8.46 -17.05 -2.60
C SER A 261 8.45 -15.59 -3.08
N GLY A 262 8.28 -14.64 -2.14
CA GLY A 262 8.20 -13.21 -2.43
C GLY A 262 6.83 -12.74 -2.94
N GLU A 263 5.81 -13.60 -2.92
CA GLU A 263 4.44 -13.23 -3.31
C GLU A 263 3.74 -12.39 -2.24
N VAL A 264 4.06 -12.61 -0.96
CA VAL A 264 3.46 -11.91 0.18
C VAL A 264 4.53 -11.21 1.00
N ALA A 265 4.35 -9.94 1.26
CA ALA A 265 5.17 -9.19 2.20
C ALA A 265 4.57 -9.28 3.61
N GLY A 266 5.40 -9.62 4.61
CA GLY A 266 5.00 -9.78 6.02
C GLY A 266 5.11 -8.48 6.80
N PHE A 267 4.36 -7.44 6.41
CA PHE A 267 4.40 -6.15 7.07
C PHE A 267 3.76 -6.17 8.46
N ALA A 268 4.13 -5.18 9.26
CA ALA A 268 3.39 -4.82 10.46
C ALA A 268 2.21 -3.90 10.11
N ASP A 269 1.17 -3.88 10.96
CA ASP A 269 0.09 -2.92 10.89
C ASP A 269 0.34 -1.68 11.79
N ALA A 270 -0.55 -0.70 11.70
CA ALA A 270 -0.50 0.52 12.52
C ALA A 270 -1.11 0.36 13.92
N THR A 271 -1.38 -0.88 14.41
CA THR A 271 -2.04 -1.11 15.71
C THR A 271 -1.26 -2.04 16.65
N GLY A 272 -0.16 -2.64 16.19
CA GLY A 272 0.61 -3.62 16.94
C GLY A 272 0.41 -5.08 16.48
N ASN A 273 -0.41 -5.30 15.47
CA ASN A 273 -0.58 -6.58 14.77
C ASN A 273 0.31 -6.63 13.50
N PHE A 274 -0.01 -7.54 12.59
CA PHE A 274 0.67 -7.71 11.30
C PHE A 274 -0.30 -7.48 10.15
N LEU A 275 0.24 -7.14 8.98
CA LEU A 275 -0.50 -6.83 7.77
C LEU A 275 0.13 -7.57 6.57
N PRO A 276 0.08 -8.92 6.52
CA PRO A 276 0.52 -9.63 5.34
C PRO A 276 -0.20 -9.10 4.09
N LEU A 277 0.59 -8.78 3.06
CA LEU A 277 0.13 -8.06 1.87
C LEU A 277 0.68 -8.72 0.62
N ALA A 278 -0.20 -9.03 -0.32
CA ALA A 278 0.14 -9.40 -1.69
C ALA A 278 -0.26 -8.27 -2.65
N CYS A 279 0.63 -7.92 -3.58
CA CYS A 279 0.42 -6.84 -4.53
C CYS A 279 0.36 -7.38 -5.96
N THR A 280 -0.62 -6.93 -6.75
CA THR A 280 -0.69 -7.17 -8.19
C THR A 280 -0.39 -5.88 -8.95
N LEU A 281 0.31 -5.97 -10.09
CA LEU A 281 0.61 -4.80 -10.93
C LEU A 281 -0.58 -4.40 -11.81
N ASN A 282 -1.50 -5.33 -12.05
CA ASN A 282 -2.58 -5.20 -13.01
C ASN A 282 -3.94 -5.26 -12.34
N ALA A 283 -4.59 -4.09 -12.18
CA ALA A 283 -5.95 -4.01 -11.64
C ALA A 283 -6.83 -3.08 -12.50
N ALA A 284 -7.31 -1.96 -11.99
CA ALA A 284 -8.26 -1.09 -12.71
C ALA A 284 -7.72 -0.54 -14.04
N LYS A 285 -6.39 -0.38 -14.20
CA LYS A 285 -5.81 0.05 -15.49
C LYS A 285 -6.12 -0.91 -16.63
N ILE A 286 -6.31 -2.21 -16.33
CA ILE A 286 -6.72 -3.21 -17.32
C ILE A 286 -8.10 -2.85 -17.88
N PHE A 287 -9.05 -2.53 -17.00
CA PHE A 287 -10.40 -2.15 -17.41
C PHE A 287 -10.40 -0.95 -18.35
N ASN A 288 -9.64 0.10 -17.98
CA ASN A 288 -9.49 1.30 -18.79
C ASN A 288 -8.86 0.99 -20.16
N THR A 289 -7.83 0.13 -20.19
CA THR A 289 -7.14 -0.25 -21.43
C THR A 289 -8.04 -1.04 -22.35
N VAL A 290 -8.78 -2.01 -21.82
CA VAL A 290 -9.71 -2.83 -22.63
C VAL A 290 -10.91 -2.00 -23.07
N ALA A 291 -11.54 -1.21 -22.20
CA ALA A 291 -12.65 -0.34 -22.58
C ALA A 291 -12.26 0.60 -23.73
N ARG A 292 -11.09 1.25 -23.63
CA ARG A 292 -10.56 2.12 -24.69
C ARG A 292 -10.32 1.35 -26.01
N SER A 293 -9.78 0.13 -25.95
CA SER A 293 -9.52 -0.69 -27.14
C SER A 293 -10.81 -1.11 -27.85
N LEU A 294 -11.91 -1.22 -27.11
CA LEU A 294 -13.24 -1.53 -27.65
C LEU A 294 -14.05 -0.28 -28.02
N SER A 295 -13.47 0.92 -27.83
CA SER A 295 -14.15 2.22 -28.02
C SER A 295 -15.42 2.34 -27.16
N LEU A 296 -15.32 1.94 -25.88
CA LEU A 296 -16.40 1.98 -24.90
C LEU A 296 -16.08 2.99 -23.79
N SER A 297 -17.11 3.67 -23.27
CA SER A 297 -17.05 4.31 -21.99
C SER A 297 -16.95 3.25 -20.87
N PHE A 298 -16.55 3.69 -19.67
CA PHE A 298 -16.46 2.76 -18.54
C PHE A 298 -17.83 2.21 -18.10
N GLU A 299 -18.89 2.98 -18.27
CA GLU A 299 -20.27 2.58 -18.01
C GLU A 299 -20.76 1.52 -19.00
N GLU A 300 -20.51 1.73 -20.29
CA GLU A 300 -20.82 0.74 -21.35
C GLU A 300 -20.06 -0.57 -21.13
N PHE A 301 -18.75 -0.47 -20.81
CA PHE A 301 -17.92 -1.63 -20.49
C PHE A 301 -18.51 -2.44 -19.31
N SER A 302 -18.93 -1.74 -18.25
CA SER A 302 -19.57 -2.35 -17.08
C SER A 302 -20.89 -3.05 -17.44
N SER A 303 -21.74 -2.37 -18.21
CA SER A 303 -23.06 -2.90 -18.63
C SER A 303 -22.91 -4.14 -19.50
N LEU A 304 -21.96 -4.13 -20.44
CA LEU A 304 -21.65 -5.27 -21.30
C LEU A 304 -21.10 -6.46 -20.49
N ALA A 305 -20.19 -6.20 -19.52
CA ALA A 305 -19.68 -7.25 -18.66
C ALA A 305 -20.78 -7.93 -17.82
N LEU A 306 -21.80 -7.17 -17.36
CA LEU A 306 -22.93 -7.72 -16.63
C LEU A 306 -23.93 -8.47 -17.53
N SER A 307 -24.05 -8.11 -18.81
CA SER A 307 -24.92 -8.79 -19.77
C SER A 307 -24.38 -10.13 -20.23
N ALA A 308 -23.04 -10.30 -20.20
CA ALA A 308 -22.40 -11.55 -20.56
C ALA A 308 -22.65 -12.66 -19.53
N LYS A 309 -22.72 -13.89 -19.98
CA LYS A 309 -22.75 -15.05 -19.10
C LYS A 309 -21.49 -15.13 -18.25
N ALA A 310 -21.65 -15.57 -17.02
CA ALA A 310 -20.53 -15.83 -16.15
C ALA A 310 -19.57 -16.89 -16.76
N GLY A 311 -18.26 -16.62 -16.72
CA GLY A 311 -17.25 -17.40 -17.43
C GLY A 311 -17.08 -17.02 -18.90
N ALA A 312 -17.75 -15.94 -19.37
CA ALA A 312 -17.61 -15.37 -20.71
C ALA A 312 -17.60 -16.42 -21.84
N GLU A 313 -18.43 -17.46 -21.68
CA GLU A 313 -18.55 -18.59 -22.62
C GLU A 313 -17.20 -19.28 -22.93
N GLY A 314 -16.31 -19.33 -21.95
CA GLY A 314 -14.98 -19.95 -22.05
C GLY A 314 -13.86 -19.00 -22.49
N LEU A 315 -14.16 -17.75 -22.82
CA LEU A 315 -13.13 -16.73 -23.04
C LEU A 315 -12.51 -16.34 -21.68
N ARG A 316 -11.20 -16.32 -21.57
CA ARG A 316 -10.46 -16.00 -20.34
C ARG A 316 -9.38 -15.00 -20.63
N MET A 317 -9.16 -14.07 -19.71
CA MET A 317 -8.08 -13.10 -19.80
C MET A 317 -7.06 -13.31 -18.70
N ILE A 318 -5.77 -13.36 -19.06
CA ILE A 318 -4.65 -13.24 -18.15
C ILE A 318 -4.20 -11.77 -18.15
N PRO A 319 -4.39 -11.00 -17.07
CA PRO A 319 -4.20 -9.54 -17.08
C PRO A 319 -2.75 -9.08 -16.87
N HIS A 320 -1.74 -9.90 -17.12
CA HIS A 320 -0.32 -9.62 -16.82
C HIS A 320 0.32 -8.69 -17.89
N PHE A 321 -0.28 -7.52 -18.14
CA PHE A 321 0.14 -6.65 -19.28
C PHE A 321 1.56 -6.11 -19.14
N ASP A 322 1.99 -5.80 -17.89
CA ASP A 322 3.31 -5.25 -17.60
C ASP A 322 4.13 -6.20 -16.70
N GLY A 323 3.97 -7.49 -16.87
CA GLY A 323 4.41 -8.48 -15.91
C GLY A 323 3.47 -8.58 -14.73
N GLU A 324 3.79 -9.42 -13.73
CA GLU A 324 3.01 -9.54 -12.51
C GLU A 324 3.92 -9.80 -11.31
N ARG A 325 3.50 -9.31 -10.12
CA ARG A 325 4.22 -9.51 -8.87
C ARG A 325 3.65 -10.67 -8.06
N THR A 326 2.33 -10.78 -8.01
CA THR A 326 1.63 -11.90 -7.37
C THR A 326 0.64 -12.50 -8.38
N PRO A 327 0.96 -13.64 -9.01
CA PRO A 327 2.19 -14.45 -8.90
C PRO A 327 3.45 -13.72 -9.37
N ASN A 328 4.63 -14.16 -8.88
CA ASN A 328 5.91 -13.55 -9.25
C ASN A 328 6.32 -13.91 -10.68
N LYS A 329 5.81 -13.16 -11.65
CA LYS A 329 6.01 -13.33 -13.10
C LYS A 329 6.36 -11.98 -13.76
N PRO A 330 7.53 -11.40 -13.47
CA PRO A 330 7.85 -10.03 -13.89
C PRO A 330 7.96 -9.83 -15.41
N ARG A 331 8.10 -10.92 -16.18
CA ARG A 331 8.20 -10.88 -17.66
C ARG A 331 6.97 -11.39 -18.37
N ALA A 332 5.91 -11.78 -17.65
CA ALA A 332 4.67 -12.26 -18.25
C ALA A 332 3.98 -11.18 -19.09
N LYS A 333 3.17 -11.60 -20.03
CA LYS A 333 2.36 -10.74 -20.87
C LYS A 333 0.89 -11.13 -20.76
N GLY A 334 0.00 -10.14 -20.91
CA GLY A 334 -1.42 -10.38 -20.94
C GLY A 334 -1.84 -11.17 -22.18
N SER A 335 -2.88 -11.98 -22.01
CA SER A 335 -3.41 -12.78 -23.12
C SER A 335 -4.90 -13.09 -22.95
N PHE A 336 -5.57 -13.33 -24.09
CA PHE A 336 -6.89 -13.97 -24.11
C PHE A 336 -6.73 -15.43 -24.52
N GLN A 337 -7.40 -16.32 -23.80
CA GLN A 337 -7.39 -17.78 -23.97
C GLN A 337 -8.80 -18.28 -24.26
N GLY A 338 -8.91 -19.39 -24.98
CA GLY A 338 -10.20 -20.00 -25.31
C GLY A 338 -11.04 -19.23 -26.33
N ILE A 339 -10.39 -18.46 -27.22
CA ILE A 339 -11.06 -17.68 -28.27
C ILE A 339 -11.71 -18.62 -29.30
N THR A 340 -12.97 -18.34 -29.61
CA THR A 340 -13.72 -18.94 -30.73
C THR A 340 -14.45 -17.85 -31.52
N HIS A 341 -14.93 -18.16 -32.72
CA HIS A 341 -15.71 -17.21 -33.52
C HIS A 341 -17.00 -16.75 -32.79
N SER A 342 -17.58 -17.59 -31.96
CA SER A 342 -18.86 -17.32 -31.28
C SER A 342 -18.71 -16.54 -29.96
N ASN A 343 -17.58 -16.70 -29.23
CA ASN A 343 -17.42 -16.08 -27.90
C ASN A 343 -16.59 -14.80 -27.89
N PHE A 344 -15.92 -14.45 -29.01
CA PHE A 344 -15.08 -13.25 -29.07
C PHE A 344 -15.92 -11.99 -29.36
N THR A 345 -16.80 -11.65 -28.42
CA THR A 345 -17.73 -10.51 -28.47
C THR A 345 -17.30 -9.43 -27.46
N LYS A 346 -17.82 -8.19 -27.63
CA LYS A 346 -17.51 -7.10 -26.70
C LYS A 346 -17.93 -7.42 -25.25
N GLU A 347 -19.10 -8.08 -25.12
CA GLU A 347 -19.66 -8.49 -23.83
C GLU A 347 -18.72 -9.48 -23.11
N ASN A 348 -18.33 -10.52 -23.80
CA ASN A 348 -17.46 -11.56 -23.26
C ASN A 348 -16.04 -11.04 -23.00
N ILE A 349 -15.50 -10.15 -23.85
CA ILE A 349 -14.20 -9.51 -23.62
C ILE A 349 -14.25 -8.65 -22.35
N ALA A 350 -15.29 -7.83 -22.17
CA ALA A 350 -15.48 -7.02 -20.98
C ALA A 350 -15.60 -7.90 -19.73
N ARG A 351 -16.41 -8.96 -19.79
CA ARG A 351 -16.61 -9.92 -18.69
C ARG A 351 -15.30 -10.64 -18.33
N ALA A 352 -14.63 -11.24 -19.29
CA ALA A 352 -13.38 -11.97 -19.10
C ALA A 352 -12.28 -11.07 -18.51
N SER A 353 -12.26 -9.78 -18.86
CA SER A 353 -11.30 -8.83 -18.32
C SER A 353 -11.52 -8.57 -16.83
N ILE A 354 -12.77 -8.39 -16.40
CA ILE A 354 -13.06 -8.23 -14.96
C ILE A 354 -12.81 -9.55 -14.23
N GLU A 355 -13.26 -10.68 -14.76
CA GLU A 355 -13.04 -11.99 -14.15
C GLU A 355 -11.54 -12.30 -13.99
N GLY A 356 -10.71 -12.00 -14.99
CA GLY A 356 -9.27 -12.21 -14.93
C GLY A 356 -8.58 -11.39 -13.84
N VAL A 357 -8.93 -10.10 -13.71
CA VAL A 357 -8.39 -9.24 -12.65
C VAL A 357 -8.84 -9.72 -11.28
N ILE A 358 -10.12 -10.03 -11.11
CA ILE A 358 -10.64 -10.51 -9.81
C ILE A 358 -10.05 -11.89 -9.46
N ALA A 359 -9.87 -12.79 -10.43
CA ALA A 359 -9.20 -14.07 -10.20
C ALA A 359 -7.74 -13.87 -9.76
N GLY A 360 -7.03 -12.87 -10.32
CA GLY A 360 -5.72 -12.46 -9.85
C GLY A 360 -5.73 -11.97 -8.39
N MET A 361 -6.75 -11.20 -7.99
CA MET A 361 -6.90 -10.78 -6.58
C MET A 361 -7.25 -11.96 -5.65
N ILE A 362 -8.02 -12.94 -6.12
CA ILE A 362 -8.28 -14.17 -5.36
C ILE A 362 -6.99 -14.99 -5.22
N TYR A 363 -6.15 -15.04 -6.26
CA TYR A 363 -4.83 -15.67 -6.16
C TYR A 363 -3.98 -15.00 -5.07
N ALA A 364 -3.93 -13.66 -5.05
CA ALA A 364 -3.25 -12.89 -4.04
C ALA A 364 -3.82 -13.14 -2.63
N ALA A 365 -5.14 -13.19 -2.47
CA ALA A 365 -5.79 -13.52 -1.20
C ALA A 365 -5.43 -14.94 -0.74
N ARG A 366 -5.44 -15.94 -1.65
CA ARG A 366 -5.03 -17.32 -1.33
C ARG A 366 -3.53 -17.43 -1.02
N ALA A 367 -2.68 -16.56 -1.58
CA ALA A 367 -1.27 -16.50 -1.18
C ALA A 367 -1.14 -16.11 0.29
N VAL A 368 -1.92 -15.15 0.77
CA VAL A 368 -2.00 -14.78 2.19
C VAL A 368 -2.56 -15.93 3.04
N GLU A 369 -3.62 -16.62 2.58
CA GLU A 369 -4.20 -17.80 3.29
C GLU A 369 -3.19 -18.93 3.44
N ARG A 370 -2.37 -19.22 2.42
CA ARG A 370 -1.33 -20.26 2.47
C ARG A 370 -0.30 -20.05 3.58
N LEU A 371 -0.16 -18.82 4.06
CA LEU A 371 0.71 -18.49 5.20
C LEU A 371 0.00 -18.59 6.56
N GLY A 372 -1.18 -19.21 6.60
CA GLY A 372 -1.94 -19.45 7.82
C GLY A 372 -2.84 -18.30 8.27
N VAL A 373 -3.00 -17.27 7.45
CA VAL A 373 -3.89 -16.14 7.73
C VAL A 373 -5.31 -16.49 7.30
N SER A 374 -6.28 -16.41 8.22
CA SER A 374 -7.69 -16.68 7.95
C SER A 374 -8.50 -15.38 7.96
N TYR A 375 -9.50 -15.31 7.10
CA TYR A 375 -10.45 -14.20 7.06
C TYR A 375 -11.89 -14.71 6.85
N SER A 376 -12.85 -13.93 7.37
CA SER A 376 -14.28 -14.21 7.26
C SER A 376 -15.04 -13.10 6.53
N ARG A 377 -14.52 -11.85 6.56
CA ARG A 377 -15.12 -10.69 5.91
C ARG A 377 -14.18 -10.16 4.82
N ILE A 378 -14.76 -9.76 3.68
CA ILE A 378 -14.00 -9.16 2.57
C ILE A 378 -14.47 -7.73 2.39
N LEU A 379 -13.54 -6.79 2.49
CA LEU A 379 -13.74 -5.37 2.21
C LEU A 379 -13.19 -5.06 0.82
N LEU A 380 -14.02 -4.51 -0.08
CA LEU A 380 -13.62 -4.09 -1.42
C LEU A 380 -13.55 -2.57 -1.48
N ILE A 381 -12.35 -2.04 -1.78
CA ILE A 381 -12.08 -0.61 -1.84
C ILE A 381 -11.33 -0.22 -3.12
N GLY A 382 -11.04 1.07 -3.27
CA GLY A 382 -10.34 1.62 -4.41
C GLY A 382 -11.28 2.13 -5.51
N GLY A 383 -10.71 2.78 -6.51
CA GLY A 383 -11.51 3.45 -7.55
C GLY A 383 -12.44 2.52 -8.32
N ALA A 384 -11.99 1.29 -8.60
CA ALA A 384 -12.79 0.30 -9.32
C ALA A 384 -13.92 -0.31 -8.48
N ALA A 385 -13.86 -0.22 -7.15
CA ALA A 385 -14.93 -0.69 -6.27
C ALA A 385 -16.25 0.08 -6.45
N LYS A 386 -16.22 1.24 -7.10
CA LYS A 386 -17.43 2.01 -7.47
C LYS A 386 -18.25 1.36 -8.60
N ASN A 387 -17.65 0.45 -9.34
CA ASN A 387 -18.25 -0.15 -10.53
C ASN A 387 -19.12 -1.37 -10.17
N SER A 388 -20.39 -1.35 -10.56
CA SER A 388 -21.34 -2.40 -10.20
C SER A 388 -20.99 -3.78 -10.80
N ALA A 389 -20.35 -3.83 -11.96
CA ALA A 389 -19.89 -5.08 -12.54
C ALA A 389 -18.71 -5.65 -11.71
N VAL A 390 -17.77 -4.80 -11.32
CA VAL A 390 -16.66 -5.21 -10.45
C VAL A 390 -17.20 -5.73 -9.11
N GLN A 391 -18.15 -5.03 -8.50
CA GLN A 391 -18.80 -5.44 -7.24
C GLN A 391 -19.44 -6.82 -7.36
N GLN A 392 -20.32 -7.00 -8.34
CA GLN A 392 -21.07 -8.24 -8.50
C GLN A 392 -20.16 -9.41 -8.91
N ILE A 393 -19.25 -9.20 -9.87
CA ILE A 393 -18.31 -10.25 -10.31
C ILE A 393 -17.36 -10.64 -9.19
N SER A 394 -16.96 -9.69 -8.35
CA SER A 394 -16.16 -10.00 -7.15
C SER A 394 -16.93 -10.92 -6.19
N ALA A 395 -18.18 -10.59 -5.87
CA ALA A 395 -19.01 -11.44 -5.00
C ALA A 395 -19.19 -12.85 -5.59
N ASP A 396 -19.48 -12.94 -6.89
CA ASP A 396 -19.69 -14.21 -7.59
C ASP A 396 -18.42 -15.09 -7.58
N LEU A 397 -17.24 -14.52 -7.85
CA LEU A 397 -15.97 -15.27 -7.92
C LEU A 397 -15.40 -15.64 -6.55
N PHE A 398 -15.50 -14.73 -5.56
CA PHE A 398 -15.15 -15.08 -4.17
C PHE A 398 -16.14 -16.09 -3.58
N GLY A 399 -17.36 -16.18 -4.12
CA GLY A 399 -18.45 -17.04 -3.60
C GLY A 399 -18.89 -16.63 -2.20
N ARG A 400 -18.66 -15.36 -1.82
CA ARG A 400 -18.92 -14.77 -0.50
C ARG A 400 -19.47 -13.36 -0.65
N GLU A 401 -20.09 -12.86 0.41
CA GLU A 401 -20.47 -11.46 0.49
C GLU A 401 -19.24 -10.56 0.46
N ILE A 402 -19.35 -9.48 -0.32
CA ILE A 402 -18.37 -8.43 -0.43
C ILE A 402 -18.94 -7.18 0.23
N HIS A 403 -18.18 -6.60 1.15
CA HIS A 403 -18.55 -5.39 1.85
C HIS A 403 -17.82 -4.19 1.25
N ILE A 404 -18.56 -3.18 0.85
CA ILE A 404 -18.05 -1.98 0.17
C ILE A 404 -18.34 -0.78 1.07
N PRO A 405 -17.37 -0.30 1.84
CA PRO A 405 -17.52 0.88 2.67
C PRO A 405 -17.82 2.13 1.82
N ALA A 406 -18.49 3.11 2.41
CA ALA A 406 -18.67 4.41 1.77
C ALA A 406 -17.33 4.98 1.32
N ILE A 407 -17.34 5.66 0.17
CA ILE A 407 -16.12 6.24 -0.42
C ILE A 407 -15.49 7.22 0.58
N GLY A 408 -14.21 7.03 0.87
CA GLY A 408 -13.46 7.85 1.82
C GLY A 408 -11.98 7.88 1.50
N GLU A 409 -11.28 8.78 2.15
CA GLU A 409 -9.83 8.91 2.06
C GLU A 409 -9.19 8.04 3.17
N TYR A 410 -9.34 6.72 3.07
CA TYR A 410 -9.06 5.78 4.15
C TYR A 410 -7.64 5.89 4.74
N VAL A 411 -6.64 6.23 3.92
CA VAL A 411 -5.26 6.42 4.38
C VAL A 411 -5.17 7.65 5.28
N ALA A 412 -5.67 8.80 4.81
CA ALA A 412 -5.71 10.03 5.60
C ALA A 412 -6.63 9.89 6.83
N ASP A 413 -7.75 9.18 6.69
CA ASP A 413 -8.67 8.87 7.79
C ASP A 413 -8.00 8.01 8.87
N GLY A 414 -7.18 7.05 8.46
CA GLY A 414 -6.38 6.24 9.37
C GLY A 414 -5.33 7.05 10.11
N ALA A 415 -4.64 7.95 9.40
CA ALA A 415 -3.72 8.89 10.03
C ALA A 415 -4.44 9.80 11.03
N ALA A 416 -5.60 10.38 10.67
CA ALA A 416 -6.42 11.18 11.60
C ALA A 416 -6.86 10.37 12.82
N LYS A 417 -7.29 9.12 12.62
CA LYS A 417 -7.65 8.21 13.72
C LYS A 417 -6.47 7.92 14.63
N GLN A 418 -5.26 7.78 14.10
CA GLN A 418 -4.05 7.60 14.90
C GLN A 418 -3.71 8.86 15.70
N ALA A 419 -3.84 10.06 15.09
CA ALA A 419 -3.66 11.32 15.81
C ALA A 419 -4.66 11.45 16.97
N ALA A 420 -5.94 11.08 16.76
CA ALA A 420 -6.97 11.05 17.80
C ALA A 420 -6.65 10.01 18.89
N TRP A 421 -6.13 8.84 18.50
CA TRP A 421 -5.72 7.81 19.44
C TRP A 421 -4.59 8.28 20.36
N ALA A 422 -3.53 8.85 19.79
CA ALA A 422 -2.44 9.43 20.58
C ALA A 422 -2.92 10.59 21.47
N LEU A 423 -3.83 11.45 20.97
CA LEU A 423 -4.37 12.59 21.72
C LEU A 423 -5.23 12.15 22.91
N SER A 424 -5.98 11.05 22.76
CA SER A 424 -6.82 10.52 23.84
C SER A 424 -6.05 9.91 24.99
N GLY A 425 -4.80 9.47 24.75
CA GLY A 425 -3.99 8.71 25.71
C GLY A 425 -4.57 7.34 26.08
N MET A 426 -5.60 6.87 25.36
CA MET A 426 -6.27 5.60 25.66
C MET A 426 -5.50 4.41 25.10
N GLU A 427 -5.66 3.24 25.72
CA GLU A 427 -5.06 2.00 25.22
C GLU A 427 -5.70 1.56 23.88
N ASN A 428 -7.02 1.68 23.77
CA ASN A 428 -7.76 1.29 22.60
C ASN A 428 -7.91 2.45 21.61
N LYS A 429 -7.77 2.12 20.31
CA LYS A 429 -8.00 3.07 19.22
C LYS A 429 -9.46 3.58 19.20
N PRO A 430 -9.72 4.82 18.74
CA PRO A 430 -11.08 5.34 18.59
C PRO A 430 -11.92 4.46 17.67
N ASN A 431 -13.18 4.26 18.04
CA ASN A 431 -14.11 3.49 17.23
C ASN A 431 -15.00 4.42 16.39
N TRP A 432 -14.43 4.97 15.32
CA TRP A 432 -15.17 5.80 14.38
C TRP A 432 -16.02 4.94 13.44
N SER A 433 -17.22 5.38 13.14
CA SER A 433 -18.09 4.72 12.16
C SER A 433 -17.50 4.83 10.75
N LEU A 434 -17.55 3.75 9.98
CA LEU A 434 -17.22 3.73 8.55
C LEU A 434 -18.32 4.36 7.67
N GLY A 435 -19.41 4.84 8.29
CA GLY A 435 -20.60 5.21 7.54
C GLY A 435 -21.36 3.99 7.01
N GLU A 436 -22.10 4.17 5.93
CA GLU A 436 -22.87 3.10 5.29
C GLU A 436 -21.92 2.11 4.59
N VAL A 437 -22.12 0.81 4.83
CA VAL A 437 -21.40 -0.27 4.18
C VAL A 437 -22.38 -1.05 3.30
N MET A 438 -22.22 -0.94 1.99
CA MET A 438 -23.00 -1.72 1.04
C MET A 438 -22.52 -3.17 1.05
N THR A 439 -23.45 -4.13 1.08
CA THR A 439 -23.14 -5.55 0.98
C THR A 439 -23.66 -6.10 -0.35
N VAL A 440 -22.78 -6.80 -1.09
CA VAL A 440 -23.13 -7.47 -2.35
C VAL A 440 -22.96 -8.97 -2.17
N SER A 441 -24.07 -9.69 -2.32
CA SER A 441 -24.08 -11.15 -2.23
C SER A 441 -23.86 -11.82 -3.59
N PRO A 442 -23.26 -13.01 -3.65
CA PRO A 442 -23.10 -13.77 -4.89
C PRO A 442 -24.47 -14.10 -5.50
N LYS A 443 -24.63 -13.85 -6.80
CA LYS A 443 -25.83 -14.25 -7.57
C LYS A 443 -25.64 -15.57 -8.28
N VAL A 444 -24.41 -15.85 -8.67
CA VAL A 444 -24.07 -17.07 -9.42
C VAL A 444 -22.88 -17.73 -8.74
N ARG A 445 -23.01 -19.02 -8.42
CA ARG A 445 -21.87 -19.83 -7.99
C ARG A 445 -21.21 -20.44 -9.20
N ILE A 446 -20.06 -19.92 -9.57
CA ILE A 446 -19.34 -20.35 -10.75
C ILE A 446 -18.13 -21.19 -10.30
N GLY A 447 -18.36 -22.48 -10.13
CA GLY A 447 -17.25 -23.41 -9.93
C GLY A 447 -16.32 -23.43 -11.14
N GLY A 448 -15.01 -23.45 -10.91
CA GLY A 448 -14.02 -23.71 -11.93
C GLY A 448 -13.43 -22.50 -12.64
N ILE A 449 -14.01 -21.28 -12.60
CA ILE A 449 -13.40 -20.11 -13.27
C ILE A 449 -12.09 -19.73 -12.61
N VAL A 450 -12.05 -19.64 -11.30
CA VAL A 450 -10.86 -19.26 -10.53
C VAL A 450 -9.79 -20.34 -10.67
N GLU A 451 -10.16 -21.62 -10.55
CA GLU A 451 -9.28 -22.76 -10.73
C GLU A 451 -8.68 -22.81 -12.14
N ASN A 452 -9.49 -22.61 -13.14
CA ASN A 452 -9.04 -22.52 -14.54
C ASN A 452 -8.07 -21.34 -14.76
N TYR A 453 -8.29 -20.21 -14.10
CA TYR A 453 -7.35 -19.09 -14.14
C TYR A 453 -6.01 -19.50 -13.51
N PHE A 454 -6.02 -20.18 -12.37
CA PHE A 454 -4.80 -20.63 -11.71
C PHE A 454 -4.02 -21.65 -12.54
N GLU A 455 -4.71 -22.56 -13.23
CA GLU A 455 -4.07 -23.46 -14.19
C GLU A 455 -3.38 -22.69 -15.32
N LEU A 456 -4.07 -21.69 -15.92
CA LEU A 456 -3.51 -20.89 -17.01
C LEU A 456 -2.28 -20.09 -16.56
N ILE A 457 -2.31 -19.47 -15.36
CA ILE A 457 -1.14 -18.74 -14.86
C ILE A 457 0.00 -19.65 -14.45
N SER A 458 -0.25 -20.92 -14.12
CA SER A 458 0.82 -21.90 -13.87
C SER A 458 1.56 -22.32 -15.12
N LEU A 459 0.91 -22.25 -16.29
CA LEU A 459 1.44 -22.62 -17.61
C LEU A 459 2.10 -21.41 -18.32
N SER A 460 1.83 -20.20 -17.93
CA SER A 460 2.38 -18.95 -18.49
C SER A 460 3.63 -18.50 -17.69
#